data_4e904607ffe3be48b04c6b0430dd9b14
#
_entry.id   4e904607ffe3be48b04c6b0430dd9b14
#
_cell.length_a   1.000
_cell.length_b   1.000
_cell.length_c   1.000
_cell.angle_alpha   90.00
_cell.angle_beta   90.00
_cell.angle_gamma   90.00
#
_symmetry.space_group_name_H-M   'P 1'
#
loop_
_entity.id
_entity.type
_entity.pdbx_description
1 polymer ?
#
loop_
_entity_poly.entity_id
_entity_poly.type
_entity_poly.pdbx_seq_one_letter_code
_entity_poly.pdbx_strand_id
1 'polypeptide(L)' 'MKYEIRSYYYSGGWQYDQTYLETEDFEKALKRFYEVITYRTPLNAVWVEFSLLGIDELGQITTMIELKKRTKI' A
#
# COMPACT_ATOMS: atom_id res chain seq x y z
N MET A 1 2.35 -0.87 -17.89
CA MET A 1 2.28 -0.21 -16.59
C MET A 1 2.66 -1.20 -15.49
N LYS A 2 3.46 -0.77 -14.56
CA LYS A 2 3.83 -1.58 -13.39
C LYS A 2 2.97 -1.18 -12.21
N TYR A 3 2.58 -2.15 -11.40
CA TYR A 3 1.78 -1.92 -10.21
C TYR A 3 2.58 -2.24 -8.96
N GLU A 4 2.47 -1.41 -7.95
CA GLU A 4 3.10 -1.61 -6.66
C GLU A 4 2.09 -1.44 -5.53
N ILE A 5 2.28 -2.23 -4.48
CA ILE A 5 1.51 -2.09 -3.24
C ILE A 5 2.47 -1.60 -2.17
N ARG A 6 2.16 -0.44 -1.60
CA ARG A 6 2.98 0.18 -0.55
C ARG A 6 2.15 0.41 0.70
N SER A 7 2.80 0.36 1.84
CA SER A 7 2.18 0.78 3.08
C SER A 7 3.00 1.87 3.75
N TYR A 8 2.28 2.78 4.38
CA TYR A 8 2.83 3.84 5.21
C TYR A 8 2.12 3.78 6.55
N TYR A 9 2.83 4.05 7.63
CA TYR A 9 2.21 4.03 8.94
C TYR A 9 2.58 5.28 9.73
N TYR A 10 1.73 5.63 10.68
CA TYR A 10 1.94 6.74 11.59
C TYR A 10 2.15 6.23 13.02
N SER A 11 3.28 6.61 13.59
CA SER A 11 3.64 6.29 14.97
C SER A 11 4.51 7.43 15.52
N GLY A 12 3.95 8.64 15.58
CA GLY A 12 4.70 9.86 15.90
C GLY A 12 5.28 10.55 14.68
N GLY A 13 5.05 10.03 13.48
CA GLY A 13 5.47 10.58 12.20
C GLY A 13 5.15 9.56 11.11
N TRP A 14 4.89 10.02 9.89
CA TRP A 14 4.64 9.13 8.77
C TRP A 14 5.93 8.45 8.33
N GLN A 15 5.90 7.13 8.18
CA GLN A 15 7.03 6.34 7.75
C GLN A 15 6.61 5.35 6.68
N TYR A 16 7.48 5.18 5.68
CA TYR A 16 7.31 4.15 4.67
C TYR A 16 7.58 2.79 5.33
N ASP A 17 6.63 1.86 5.21
CA ASP A 17 6.78 0.54 5.81
C ASP A 17 7.42 -0.44 4.84
N GLN A 18 6.73 -0.78 3.75
CA GLN A 18 7.33 -1.65 2.74
C GLN A 18 6.53 -1.67 1.45
N THR A 19 7.18 -2.21 0.40
CA THR A 19 6.54 -2.57 -0.87
C THR A 19 6.25 -4.06 -0.82
N TYR A 20 4.98 -4.44 -0.96
CA TYR A 20 4.56 -5.84 -0.84
C TYR A 20 4.54 -6.58 -2.16
N LEU A 21 4.43 -5.88 -3.27
CA LEU A 21 4.36 -6.50 -4.57
C LEU A 21 4.74 -5.50 -5.66
N GLU A 22 5.41 -6.01 -6.70
CA GLU A 22 5.60 -5.31 -7.96
C GLU A 22 5.20 -6.28 -9.07
N THR A 23 4.29 -5.86 -9.93
CA THR A 23 3.79 -6.70 -11.02
C THR A 23 3.24 -5.85 -12.16
N GLU A 24 3.19 -6.42 -13.35
CA GLU A 24 2.52 -5.81 -14.50
C GLU A 24 1.07 -6.28 -14.64
N ASP A 25 0.66 -7.26 -13.85
CA ASP A 25 -0.69 -7.82 -13.87
C ASP A 25 -1.57 -7.12 -12.83
N PHE A 26 -2.53 -6.32 -13.30
CA PHE A 26 -3.42 -5.55 -12.44
C PHE A 26 -4.30 -6.44 -11.55
N GLU A 27 -4.84 -7.53 -12.08
CA GLU A 27 -5.70 -8.42 -11.28
C GLU A 27 -4.92 -9.07 -10.15
N LYS A 28 -3.68 -9.47 -10.41
CA LYS A 28 -2.79 -10.01 -9.39
C LYS A 28 -2.47 -8.97 -8.32
N ALA A 29 -2.21 -7.73 -8.73
CA ALA A 29 -1.95 -6.63 -7.82
C ALA A 29 -3.18 -6.35 -6.95
N LEU A 30 -4.36 -6.33 -7.53
CA LEU A 30 -5.61 -6.07 -6.82
C LEU A 30 -5.89 -7.15 -5.78
N LYS A 31 -5.72 -8.42 -6.15
CA LYS A 31 -5.89 -9.54 -5.22
C LYS A 31 -4.92 -9.45 -4.05
N ARG A 32 -3.66 -9.17 -4.33
CA ARG A 32 -2.64 -9.04 -3.29
C ARG A 32 -2.90 -7.83 -2.40
N PHE A 33 -3.41 -6.73 -2.96
CA PHE A 33 -3.76 -5.55 -2.19
C PHE A 33 -4.78 -5.88 -1.10
N TYR A 34 -5.83 -6.60 -1.43
CA TYR A 34 -6.84 -7.01 -0.44
C TYR A 34 -6.28 -7.96 0.61
N GLU A 35 -5.35 -8.84 0.24
CA GLU A 35 -4.69 -9.71 1.21
C GLU A 35 -3.85 -8.88 2.18
N VAL A 36 -3.10 -7.91 1.67
CA VAL A 36 -2.23 -7.06 2.49
C VAL A 36 -3.04 -6.25 3.50
N ILE A 37 -4.12 -5.61 3.09
CA ILE A 37 -4.93 -4.79 4.00
C ILE A 37 -5.62 -5.62 5.07
N THR A 38 -5.81 -6.92 4.81
CA THR A 38 -6.44 -7.84 5.78
C THR A 38 -5.43 -8.33 6.83
N TYR A 39 -4.21 -8.65 6.40
CA TYR A 39 -3.26 -9.37 7.25
C TYR A 39 -2.05 -8.57 7.70
N ARG A 40 -1.76 -7.43 7.08
CA ARG A 40 -0.54 -6.66 7.35
C ARG A 40 -0.86 -5.33 8.01
N THR A 41 -0.78 -5.30 9.35
CA THR A 41 -0.96 -4.07 10.11
C THR A 41 0.21 -3.95 11.09
N PRO A 42 1.00 -2.86 11.04
CA PRO A 42 2.09 -2.65 11.99
C PRO A 42 1.58 -2.59 13.43
N LEU A 43 2.23 -3.32 14.33
CA LEU A 43 1.77 -3.47 15.72
C LEU A 43 1.77 -2.16 16.51
N ASN A 44 2.74 -1.29 16.24
CA ASN A 44 2.92 -0.05 17.00
C ASN A 44 2.34 1.18 16.30
N ALA A 45 1.71 0.99 15.16
CA ALA A 45 1.14 2.10 14.41
C ALA A 45 -0.21 2.50 14.99
N VAL A 46 -0.47 3.82 15.02
CA VAL A 46 -1.80 4.36 15.33
C VAL A 46 -2.67 4.35 14.10
N TRP A 47 -2.06 4.55 12.94
CA TRP A 47 -2.71 4.69 11.65
C TRP A 47 -1.86 4.05 10.58
N VAL A 48 -2.46 3.44 9.61
CA VAL A 48 -1.76 2.88 8.46
C VAL A 48 -2.50 3.21 7.17
N GLU A 49 -1.74 3.50 6.13
CA GLU A 49 -2.27 3.70 4.79
C GLU A 49 -1.70 2.64 3.87
N PHE A 50 -2.57 2.00 3.11
CA PHE A 50 -2.19 1.08 2.06
C PHE A 50 -2.54 1.69 0.72
N SER A 51 -1.62 1.63 -0.24
CA SER A 51 -1.81 2.21 -1.56
C SER A 51 -1.49 1.19 -2.64
N LEU A 52 -2.37 1.09 -3.62
CA LEU A 52 -2.09 0.41 -4.88
C LEU A 52 -1.76 1.47 -5.91
N LEU A 53 -0.54 1.43 -6.41
CA LEU A 53 0.01 2.43 -7.31
C LEU A 53 0.19 1.86 -8.71
N GLY A 54 -0.09 2.68 -9.72
CA GLY A 54 0.28 2.39 -11.10
C GLY A 54 1.46 3.27 -11.49
N ILE A 55 2.47 2.68 -12.11
CA ILE A 55 3.69 3.38 -12.53
C ILE A 55 3.82 3.17 -14.03
N ASP A 56 3.82 4.27 -14.79
CA ASP A 56 3.95 4.21 -16.24
C ASP A 56 5.42 4.10 -16.69
N GLU A 57 5.64 4.06 -18.01
CA GLU A 57 6.97 3.92 -18.58
C GLU A 57 7.88 5.12 -18.31
N LEU A 58 7.28 6.27 -18.01
CA LEU A 58 8.03 7.48 -17.69
C LEU A 58 8.32 7.60 -16.19
N GLY A 59 7.85 6.64 -15.38
CA GLY A 59 8.04 6.67 -13.95
C GLY A 59 7.01 7.51 -13.20
N GLN A 60 5.95 7.97 -13.87
CA GLN A 60 4.88 8.73 -13.24
C GLN A 60 4.01 7.79 -12.41
N ILE A 61 3.71 8.19 -11.19
CA ILE A 61 2.96 7.39 -10.22
C ILE A 61 1.54 7.91 -10.10
N THR A 62 0.58 7.00 -10.24
CA THR A 62 -0.84 7.27 -10.02
C THR A 62 -1.34 6.40 -8.89
N THR A 63 -1.95 6.99 -7.89
CA THR A 63 -2.61 6.22 -6.82
C THR A 63 -3.95 5.73 -7.34
N MET A 64 -4.08 4.42 -7.47
CA MET A 64 -5.29 3.79 -8.02
C MET A 64 -6.29 3.47 -6.93
N ILE A 65 -5.81 2.94 -5.80
CA ILE A 65 -6.64 2.63 -4.64
C ILE A 65 -5.86 3.04 -3.40
N GLU A 66 -6.55 3.70 -2.47
CA GLU A 66 -5.96 4.07 -1.19
C GLU A 66 -6.92 3.69 -0.07
N LEU A 67 -6.39 3.02 0.96
CA LEU A 67 -7.14 2.68 2.15
C LEU A 67 -6.41 3.19 3.37
N LYS A 68 -7.13 3.91 4.22
CA LYS A 68 -6.64 4.38 5.51
C LYS A 68 -7.31 3.58 6.62
N LYS A 69 -6.52 3.05 7.52
CA LYS A 69 -7.02 2.21 8.59
C LYS A 69 -6.48 2.67 9.94
N ARG A 70 -7.37 2.86 10.90
CA ARG A 70 -6.99 3.18 12.27
C ARG A 70 -6.74 1.87 13.02
N THR A 71 -5.56 1.74 13.63
CA THR A 71 -5.15 0.52 14.30
C THR A 71 -5.30 0.59 15.82
N LYS A 72 -5.39 1.79 16.37
CA LYS A 72 -5.66 2.04 17.78
C LYS A 72 -6.82 3.01 17.95
N ILE A 73 -7.62 2.75 18.91
CA ILE A 73 -8.77 3.58 19.29
C ILE A 73 -8.39 4.41 20.51
#